data_2b1b55774f916af68e49ac15e65aaa00
#
_entry.id   2b1b55774f916af68e49ac15e65aaa00
#
_cell.length_a   1.000
_cell.length_b   1.000
_cell.length_c   1.000
_cell.angle_alpha   90.00
_cell.angle_beta   90.00
_cell.angle_gamma   90.00
#
_symmetry.space_group_name_H-M   'P 1'
#
loop_
_entity.id
_entity.type
_entity.pdbx_description
1 polymer ?
#
loop_
_entity_poly.entity_id
_entity_poly.type
_entity_poly.pdbx_seq_one_letter_code
_entity_poly.pdbx_strand_id
1 'polypeptide(L)'
;MKTTLNSIALFGTSADPPTLGHQALLNELIKIFPKVITWASDNPDKNHHIPLVKRTQLLKILVTKISHPKLELVQELSSPRTIHTLRKAFDLWPEANFSFVIGSDLTVQIPKWLNARSVLNKASIAIAIRDGWPIKTEQLEEIKRLGGQVELLPFKVPGSSSS
;
A
#
# COMPACT_ATOMS: atom_id res chain seq x y z
N MET A 1 7.29 12.62 8.51
CA MET A 1 6.98 11.19 8.79
C MET A 1 8.06 10.62 9.66
N LYS A 2 7.68 10.08 10.79
CA LYS A 2 8.64 9.42 11.69
C LYS A 2 8.73 7.94 11.33
N THR A 3 9.85 7.50 10.79
CA THR A 3 10.14 6.08 10.60
C THR A 3 11.15 5.62 11.63
N THR A 4 11.02 4.37 12.05
CA THR A 4 11.94 3.72 12.95
C THR A 4 12.62 2.57 12.22
N LEU A 5 13.64 1.96 12.84
CA LEU A 5 14.32 0.79 12.24
C LEU A 5 13.36 -0.38 11.98
N ASN A 6 12.23 -0.42 12.70
CA ASN A 6 11.24 -1.48 12.56
C ASN A 6 10.05 -1.09 11.66
N SER A 7 10.13 0.05 10.96
CA SER A 7 9.05 0.51 10.09
C SER A 7 9.05 -0.28 8.79
N ILE A 8 7.87 -0.81 8.43
CA ILE A 8 7.65 -1.53 7.17
C ILE A 8 6.53 -0.85 6.41
N ALA A 9 6.81 -0.45 5.17
CA ALA A 9 5.77 0.00 4.25
C ALA A 9 5.12 -1.20 3.59
N LEU A 10 3.78 -1.26 3.64
CA LEU A 10 2.99 -2.30 3.00
C LEU A 10 2.26 -1.68 1.80
N PHE A 11 2.61 -2.11 0.61
CA PHE A 11 2.02 -1.61 -0.61
C PHE A 11 1.44 -2.72 -1.47
N GLY A 12 0.14 -2.99 -1.31
CA GLY A 12 -0.61 -3.86 -2.20
C GLY A 12 -1.11 -3.08 -3.40
N THR A 13 -0.96 -3.63 -4.59
CA THR A 13 -1.40 -2.99 -5.83
C THR A 13 -2.08 -3.99 -6.74
N SER A 14 -3.06 -3.52 -7.53
CA SER A 14 -3.69 -4.37 -8.56
C SER A 14 -2.67 -4.92 -9.55
N ALA A 15 -1.67 -4.11 -9.92
CA ALA A 15 -0.66 -4.48 -10.92
C ALA A 15 -1.28 -5.06 -12.20
N ASP A 16 -2.27 -4.39 -12.75
CA ASP A 16 -3.14 -4.91 -13.82
C ASP A 16 -3.03 -4.09 -15.12
N PRO A 17 -1.88 -4.07 -15.82
CA PRO A 17 -0.55 -4.53 -15.39
C PRO A 17 0.20 -3.50 -14.53
N PRO A 18 1.39 -3.87 -13.99
CA PRO A 18 2.28 -2.90 -13.36
C PRO A 18 2.71 -1.82 -14.34
N THR A 19 2.85 -0.59 -13.86
CA THR A 19 3.19 0.58 -14.69
C THR A 19 4.45 1.28 -14.18
N LEU A 20 4.93 2.26 -14.96
CA LEU A 20 6.03 3.13 -14.54
C LEU A 20 5.68 3.91 -13.28
N GLY A 21 4.39 4.19 -13.05
CA GLY A 21 3.93 4.82 -11.81
C GLY A 21 4.15 3.94 -10.60
N HIS A 22 3.91 2.65 -10.71
CA HIS A 22 4.20 1.69 -9.64
C HIS A 22 5.71 1.63 -9.38
N GLN A 23 6.53 1.60 -10.44
CA GLN A 23 7.98 1.61 -10.29
C GLN A 23 8.46 2.87 -9.58
N ALA A 24 7.95 4.03 -9.98
CA ALA A 24 8.30 5.32 -9.37
C ALA A 24 7.93 5.35 -7.89
N LEU A 25 6.74 4.85 -7.54
CA LEU A 25 6.29 4.79 -6.15
C LEU A 25 7.20 3.89 -5.32
N LEU A 26 7.51 2.70 -5.80
CA LEU A 26 8.39 1.77 -5.09
C LEU A 26 9.79 2.37 -4.89
N ASN A 27 10.33 3.03 -5.91
CA ASN A 27 11.62 3.70 -5.82
C ASN A 27 11.64 4.81 -4.76
N GLU A 28 10.52 5.54 -4.61
CA GLU A 28 10.42 6.57 -3.58
C GLU A 28 10.27 5.96 -2.18
N LEU A 29 9.51 4.87 -2.05
CA LEU A 29 9.29 4.22 -0.76
C LEU A 29 10.58 3.67 -0.15
N ILE A 30 11.47 3.11 -0.97
CA ILE A 30 12.73 2.56 -0.46
C ILE A 30 13.69 3.66 0.03
N LYS A 31 13.46 4.92 -0.33
CA LYS A 31 14.22 6.05 0.22
C LYS A 31 13.72 6.46 1.60
N ILE A 32 12.47 6.16 1.95
CA ILE A 32 11.81 6.61 3.17
C ILE A 32 11.78 5.51 4.23
N PHE A 33 11.46 4.28 3.83
CA PHE A 33 11.25 3.18 4.75
C PHE A 33 12.45 2.21 4.74
N PRO A 34 12.81 1.68 5.92
CA PRO A 34 13.89 0.67 6.00
C PRO A 34 13.51 -0.66 5.36
N LYS A 35 12.21 -0.92 5.18
CA LYS A 35 11.72 -2.12 4.50
C LYS A 35 10.43 -1.80 3.77
N VAL A 36 10.31 -2.28 2.54
CA VAL A 36 9.13 -2.10 1.69
C VAL A 36 8.67 -3.46 1.19
N ILE A 37 7.43 -3.80 1.48
CA ILE A 37 6.80 -5.05 1.09
C ILE A 37 5.67 -4.75 0.11
N THR A 38 5.64 -5.46 -1.01
CA THR A 38 4.60 -5.29 -2.03
C THR A 38 4.03 -6.64 -2.45
N TRP A 39 2.83 -6.63 -2.98
CA TRP A 39 2.13 -7.81 -3.49
C TRP A 39 1.08 -7.39 -4.51
N ALA A 40 0.68 -8.33 -5.37
CA ALA A 40 -0.47 -8.12 -6.25
C ALA A 40 -1.75 -8.36 -5.45
N SER A 41 -2.59 -7.34 -5.34
CA SER A 41 -3.80 -7.42 -4.53
C SER A 41 -4.94 -8.13 -5.27
N ASP A 42 -5.77 -8.81 -4.50
CA ASP A 42 -6.96 -9.50 -4.99
C ASP A 42 -8.20 -8.82 -4.40
N ASN A 43 -8.62 -7.73 -5.03
CA ASN A 43 -9.78 -6.97 -4.57
C ASN A 43 -11.06 -7.57 -5.18
N PRO A 44 -11.97 -8.13 -4.37
CA PRO A 44 -13.17 -8.78 -4.88
C PRO A 44 -14.16 -7.80 -5.53
N ASP A 45 -14.05 -6.50 -5.22
CA ASP A 45 -14.94 -5.47 -5.77
C ASP A 45 -14.39 -4.86 -7.06
N LYS A 46 -13.25 -5.36 -7.53
CA LYS A 46 -12.59 -4.85 -8.73
C LYS A 46 -12.55 -5.91 -9.83
N ASN A 47 -12.92 -5.49 -11.05
CA ASN A 47 -12.86 -6.35 -12.23
C ASN A 47 -11.45 -6.27 -12.82
N HIS A 48 -10.62 -7.25 -12.51
CA HIS A 48 -9.26 -7.31 -13.03
C HIS A 48 -9.24 -7.84 -14.47
N HIS A 49 -8.43 -7.23 -15.32
CA HIS A 49 -8.23 -7.67 -16.70
C HIS A 49 -7.30 -8.87 -16.79
N ILE A 50 -6.31 -8.93 -15.89
CA ILE A 50 -5.27 -9.96 -15.88
C ILE A 50 -5.47 -10.84 -14.64
N PRO A 51 -5.40 -12.17 -14.77
CA PRO A 51 -5.51 -13.07 -13.62
C PRO A 51 -4.44 -12.81 -12.57
N LEU A 52 -4.75 -13.07 -11.31
CA LEU A 52 -3.84 -12.80 -10.18
C LEU A 52 -2.47 -13.44 -10.34
N VAL A 53 -2.43 -14.70 -10.80
CA VAL A 53 -1.16 -15.41 -11.01
C VAL A 53 -0.25 -14.64 -11.98
N LYS A 54 -0.82 -14.15 -13.07
CA LYS A 54 -0.06 -13.40 -14.08
C LYS A 54 0.34 -12.02 -13.56
N ARG A 55 -0.54 -11.35 -12.83
CA ARG A 55 -0.23 -10.05 -12.22
C ARG A 55 0.91 -10.17 -11.22
N THR A 56 0.92 -11.24 -10.44
CA THR A 56 2.00 -11.54 -9.50
C THR A 56 3.32 -11.73 -10.22
N GLN A 57 3.32 -12.46 -11.33
CA GLN A 57 4.53 -12.67 -12.14
C GLN A 57 5.07 -11.35 -12.69
N LEU A 58 4.18 -10.50 -13.22
CA LEU A 58 4.57 -9.20 -13.77
C LEU A 58 5.12 -8.27 -12.68
N LEU A 59 4.51 -8.26 -11.50
CA LEU A 59 5.00 -7.48 -10.39
C LEU A 59 6.37 -7.98 -9.90
N LYS A 60 6.58 -9.29 -9.89
CA LYS A 60 7.86 -9.88 -9.55
C LYS A 60 8.97 -9.44 -10.51
N ILE A 61 8.66 -9.35 -11.80
CA ILE A 61 9.60 -8.85 -12.80
C ILE A 61 9.99 -7.39 -12.46
N LEU A 62 9.02 -6.56 -12.12
CA LEU A 62 9.27 -5.17 -11.75
C LEU A 62 10.14 -5.07 -10.50
N VAL A 63 9.83 -5.84 -9.47
CA VAL A 63 10.59 -5.86 -8.20
C VAL A 63 12.03 -6.31 -8.45
N THR A 64 12.21 -7.34 -9.28
CA THR A 64 13.54 -7.84 -9.66
C THR A 64 14.32 -6.79 -10.44
N LYS A 65 13.64 -6.03 -11.31
CA LYS A 65 14.28 -4.96 -12.08
C LYS A 65 14.77 -3.82 -11.18
N ILE A 66 13.99 -3.45 -10.15
CA ILE A 66 14.41 -2.46 -9.17
C ILE A 66 15.61 -2.98 -8.37
N SER A 67 15.61 -4.25 -8.00
CA SER A 67 16.72 -4.96 -7.37
C SER A 67 17.34 -4.23 -6.18
N HIS A 68 16.51 -3.94 -5.16
CA HIS A 68 16.97 -3.26 -3.96
C HIS A 68 16.75 -4.13 -2.73
N PRO A 69 17.73 -4.21 -1.80
CA PRO A 69 17.62 -5.11 -0.63
C PRO A 69 16.46 -4.76 0.32
N LYS A 70 15.98 -3.51 0.31
CA LYS A 70 14.85 -3.10 1.15
C LYS A 70 13.49 -3.50 0.57
N LEU A 71 13.43 -3.88 -0.72
CA LEU A 71 12.19 -4.18 -1.41
C LEU A 71 12.02 -5.69 -1.59
N GLU A 72 10.87 -6.19 -1.18
CA GLU A 72 10.54 -7.62 -1.30
C GLU A 72 9.09 -7.79 -1.71
N LEU A 73 8.83 -8.72 -2.62
CA LEU A 73 7.47 -9.15 -2.95
C LEU A 73 7.09 -10.33 -2.06
N VAL A 74 6.01 -10.17 -1.29
CA VAL A 74 5.50 -11.21 -0.40
C VAL A 74 4.03 -11.44 -0.75
N GLN A 75 3.79 -12.31 -1.72
CA GLN A 75 2.45 -12.52 -2.28
C GLN A 75 1.47 -13.15 -1.29
N GLU A 76 1.97 -13.87 -0.29
CA GLU A 76 1.12 -14.46 0.75
C GLU A 76 0.35 -13.44 1.58
N LEU A 77 0.76 -12.16 1.55
CA LEU A 77 0.02 -11.08 2.21
C LEU A 77 -1.28 -10.72 1.49
N SER A 78 -1.40 -11.08 0.21
CA SER A 78 -2.61 -10.79 -0.55
C SER A 78 -3.83 -11.43 0.10
N SER A 79 -4.86 -10.64 0.31
CA SER A 79 -6.13 -11.08 0.85
C SER A 79 -7.22 -10.11 0.38
N PRO A 80 -8.46 -10.57 0.20
CA PRO A 80 -9.58 -9.69 -0.14
C PRO A 80 -9.85 -8.60 0.90
N ARG A 81 -9.37 -8.75 2.12
CA ARG A 81 -9.62 -7.79 3.21
C ARG A 81 -8.32 -7.34 3.87
N THR A 82 -8.18 -6.04 4.06
CA THR A 82 -6.98 -5.43 4.64
C THR A 82 -6.67 -5.94 6.04
N ILE A 83 -7.70 -6.20 6.85
CA ILE A 83 -7.49 -6.74 8.21
C ILE A 83 -6.80 -8.10 8.18
N HIS A 84 -7.09 -8.94 7.20
CA HIS A 84 -6.44 -10.26 7.08
C HIS A 84 -5.00 -10.12 6.62
N THR A 85 -4.73 -9.20 5.68
CA THR A 85 -3.37 -8.87 5.27
C THR A 85 -2.54 -8.41 6.46
N LEU A 86 -3.10 -7.54 7.29
CA LEU A 86 -2.41 -7.02 8.47
C LEU A 86 -2.07 -8.13 9.48
N ARG A 87 -3.00 -9.07 9.70
CA ARG A 87 -2.75 -10.21 10.58
C ARG A 87 -1.59 -11.07 10.07
N LYS A 88 -1.55 -11.34 8.77
CA LYS A 88 -0.45 -12.08 8.15
C LYS A 88 0.88 -11.33 8.32
N ALA A 89 0.86 -10.01 8.15
CA ALA A 89 2.05 -9.19 8.33
C ALA A 89 2.57 -9.25 9.77
N PHE A 90 1.70 -9.20 10.77
CA PHE A 90 2.09 -9.34 12.16
C PHE A 90 2.67 -10.73 12.47
N ASP A 91 2.16 -11.78 11.82
CA ASP A 91 2.72 -13.13 11.97
C ASP A 91 4.15 -13.20 11.43
N LEU A 92 4.44 -12.51 10.32
CA LEU A 92 5.78 -12.49 9.72
C LEU A 92 6.74 -11.54 10.43
N TRP A 93 6.26 -10.40 10.89
CA TRP A 93 7.08 -9.35 11.50
C TRP A 93 6.39 -8.82 12.77
N PRO A 94 6.39 -9.60 13.87
CA PRO A 94 5.61 -9.26 15.07
C PRO A 94 6.06 -7.98 15.78
N GLU A 95 7.31 -7.55 15.57
CA GLU A 95 7.86 -6.35 16.22
C GLU A 95 7.81 -5.11 15.33
N ALA A 96 7.24 -5.23 14.12
CA ALA A 96 7.27 -4.13 13.16
C ALA A 96 6.18 -3.09 13.42
N ASN A 97 6.47 -1.86 12.98
CA ASN A 97 5.49 -0.79 12.85
C ASN A 97 5.09 -0.69 11.39
N PHE A 98 3.84 -0.97 11.09
CA PHE A 98 3.35 -1.01 9.72
C PHE A 98 2.75 0.31 9.27
N SER A 99 3.04 0.70 8.02
CA SER A 99 2.38 1.79 7.33
C SER A 99 1.78 1.25 6.03
N PHE A 100 0.45 1.28 5.91
CA PHE A 100 -0.20 0.97 4.65
C PHE A 100 -0.04 2.15 3.70
N VAL A 101 0.52 1.88 2.53
CA VAL A 101 0.68 2.88 1.47
C VAL A 101 -0.54 2.82 0.57
N ILE A 102 -1.29 3.92 0.52
CA ILE A 102 -2.55 4.03 -0.21
C ILE A 102 -2.47 5.23 -1.14
N GLY A 103 -2.86 5.05 -2.40
CA GLY A 103 -3.00 6.19 -3.33
C GLY A 103 -4.16 7.11 -2.93
N SER A 104 -4.04 8.39 -3.21
CA SER A 104 -5.08 9.38 -2.85
C SER A 104 -6.42 9.11 -3.53
N ASP A 105 -6.43 8.38 -4.64
CA ASP A 105 -7.65 7.96 -5.33
C ASP A 105 -8.44 6.87 -4.58
N LEU A 106 -7.82 6.19 -3.62
CA LEU A 106 -8.42 5.09 -2.88
C LEU A 106 -8.76 5.42 -1.43
N THR A 107 -8.45 6.63 -0.96
CA THR A 107 -8.64 6.99 0.46
C THR A 107 -10.10 6.97 0.89
N VAL A 108 -11.04 7.20 -0.04
CA VAL A 108 -12.48 7.13 0.25
C VAL A 108 -12.93 5.74 0.68
N GLN A 109 -12.15 4.70 0.35
CA GLN A 109 -12.50 3.31 0.68
C GLN A 109 -12.11 2.93 2.09
N ILE A 110 -11.17 3.65 2.72
CA ILE A 110 -10.61 3.27 4.03
C ILE A 110 -11.70 3.12 5.10
N PRO A 111 -12.65 4.06 5.27
CA PRO A 111 -13.70 3.91 6.27
C PRO A 111 -14.62 2.72 6.02
N LYS A 112 -14.66 2.20 4.80
CA LYS A 112 -15.50 1.08 4.40
C LYS A 112 -14.83 -0.29 4.57
N TRP A 113 -13.58 -0.31 4.96
CA TRP A 113 -12.85 -1.56 5.16
C TRP A 113 -13.49 -2.38 6.29
N LEU A 114 -13.44 -3.71 6.14
CA LEU A 114 -13.85 -4.61 7.22
C LEU A 114 -12.98 -4.34 8.45
N ASN A 115 -13.62 -4.10 9.59
CA ASN A 115 -12.95 -3.78 10.84
C ASN A 115 -11.96 -2.61 10.70
N ALA A 116 -12.38 -1.54 10.02
CA ALA A 116 -11.54 -0.37 9.74
C ALA A 116 -10.87 0.17 11.01
N ARG A 117 -11.61 0.31 12.13
CA ARG A 117 -11.05 0.80 13.39
C ARG A 117 -9.90 -0.08 13.89
N SER A 118 -10.04 -1.40 13.78
CA SER A 118 -9.01 -2.33 14.20
C SER A 118 -7.74 -2.19 13.33
N VAL A 119 -7.92 -2.07 12.02
CA VAL A 119 -6.79 -1.83 11.09
C VAL A 119 -6.09 -0.52 11.45
N LEU A 120 -6.85 0.56 11.61
CA LEU A 120 -6.31 1.90 11.86
C LEU A 120 -5.63 2.03 13.22
N ASN A 121 -6.03 1.22 14.21
CA ASN A 121 -5.37 1.19 15.51
C ASN A 121 -4.01 0.48 15.46
N LYS A 122 -3.81 -0.42 14.50
CA LYS A 122 -2.63 -1.28 14.43
C LYS A 122 -1.61 -0.86 13.37
N ALA A 123 -2.01 -0.02 12.43
CA ALA A 123 -1.15 0.42 11.34
C ALA A 123 -1.42 1.88 11.00
N SER A 124 -0.38 2.60 10.59
CA SER A 124 -0.51 3.95 10.07
C SER A 124 -0.92 3.91 8.59
N ILE A 125 -1.47 5.00 8.10
CA ILE A 125 -1.78 5.18 6.68
C ILE A 125 -0.82 6.21 6.10
N ALA A 126 -0.11 5.83 5.05
CA ALA A 126 0.77 6.71 4.30
C ALA A 126 0.15 6.95 2.92
N ILE A 127 -0.24 8.18 2.63
CA ILE A 127 -0.96 8.52 1.41
C ILE A 127 0.01 9.03 0.35
N ALA A 128 0.04 8.36 -0.79
CA ALA A 128 0.75 8.82 -1.98
C ALA A 128 -0.22 9.65 -2.83
N ILE A 129 0.07 10.96 -2.95
CA ILE A 129 -0.75 11.85 -3.75
C ILE A 129 -0.58 11.51 -5.23
N ARG A 130 -1.68 11.25 -5.89
CA ARG A 130 -1.73 10.93 -7.31
C ARG A 130 -2.19 12.14 -8.09
N ASP A 131 -1.52 12.45 -9.20
CA ASP A 131 -1.91 13.56 -10.07
C ASP A 131 -3.36 13.38 -10.54
N GLY A 132 -4.16 14.45 -10.40
CA GLY A 132 -5.58 14.41 -10.72
C GLY A 132 -6.47 13.92 -9.57
N TRP A 133 -5.89 13.52 -8.45
CA TRP A 133 -6.62 13.02 -7.29
C TRP A 133 -6.18 13.73 -6.01
N PRO A 134 -6.55 15.02 -5.85
CA PRO A 134 -6.20 15.74 -4.62
C PRO A 134 -6.92 15.12 -3.42
N ILE A 135 -6.23 15.15 -2.27
CA ILE A 135 -6.82 14.65 -1.04
C ILE A 135 -7.68 15.76 -0.40
N LYS A 136 -8.87 15.39 0.06
CA LYS A 136 -9.78 16.34 0.72
C LYS A 136 -9.62 16.26 2.22
N THR A 137 -9.74 17.41 2.89
CA THR A 137 -9.63 17.50 4.35
C THR A 137 -10.63 16.57 5.04
N GLU A 138 -11.87 16.49 4.52
CA GLU A 138 -12.90 15.64 5.09
C GLU A 138 -12.52 14.16 5.09
N GLN A 139 -11.80 13.72 4.07
CA GLN A 139 -11.31 12.33 3.98
C GLN A 139 -10.29 12.04 5.07
N LEU A 140 -9.37 12.97 5.31
CA LEU A 140 -8.35 12.82 6.37
C LEU A 140 -8.99 12.83 7.75
N GLU A 141 -9.95 13.72 7.96
CA GLU A 141 -10.67 13.84 9.24
C GLU A 141 -11.46 12.59 9.56
N GLU A 142 -12.10 11.99 8.56
CA GLU A 142 -12.85 10.75 8.76
C GLU A 142 -11.94 9.60 9.19
N ILE A 143 -10.79 9.46 8.56
CA ILE A 143 -9.81 8.44 8.93
C ILE A 143 -9.33 8.67 10.36
N LYS A 144 -9.01 9.91 10.72
CA LYS A 144 -8.58 10.27 12.08
C LYS A 144 -9.68 10.01 13.12
N ARG A 145 -10.93 10.30 12.77
CA ARG A 145 -12.07 10.04 13.65
C ARG A 145 -12.23 8.56 13.97
N LEU A 146 -11.86 7.69 13.04
CA LEU A 146 -11.84 6.24 13.24
C LEU A 146 -10.62 5.75 14.02
N GLY A 147 -9.73 6.64 14.44
CA GLY A 147 -8.54 6.30 15.21
C GLY A 147 -7.26 6.19 14.39
N GLY A 148 -7.31 6.56 13.12
CA GLY A 148 -6.18 6.42 12.21
C GLY A 148 -5.13 7.51 12.37
N GLN A 149 -3.86 7.13 12.17
CA GLN A 149 -2.75 8.05 11.99
C GLN A 149 -2.47 8.13 10.50
N VAL A 150 -2.50 9.33 9.95
CA VAL A 150 -2.37 9.57 8.52
C VAL A 150 -1.22 10.52 8.26
N GLU A 151 -0.37 10.16 7.30
CA GLU A 151 0.69 11.04 6.82
C GLU A 151 0.67 11.09 5.29
N LEU A 152 0.94 12.26 4.75
CA LEU A 152 1.10 12.44 3.30
C LEU A 152 2.56 12.19 2.95
N LEU A 153 2.80 11.32 1.98
CA LEU A 153 4.16 11.06 1.50
C LEU A 153 4.70 12.29 0.76
N PRO A 154 6.02 12.57 0.87
CA PRO A 154 6.60 13.81 0.33
C PRO A 154 6.88 13.77 -1.17
N PHE A 155 6.06 13.06 -1.94
CA PHE A 155 6.19 12.98 -3.39
C PHE A 155 4.81 12.74 -4.01
N LYS A 156 4.71 12.96 -5.33
CA LYS A 156 3.49 12.67 -6.09
C LYS A 156 3.76 11.56 -7.09
N VAL A 157 2.73 10.79 -7.41
CA VAL A 157 2.82 9.75 -8.43
C VAL A 157 2.01 10.15 -9.67
N PRO A 158 2.40 9.66 -10.87
CA PRO A 158 1.67 9.96 -12.09
C PRO A 158 0.21 9.51 -12.04
N GLY A 159 -0.68 10.32 -12.61
CA GLY A 159 -2.10 10.03 -12.62
C GLY A 159 -2.51 8.82 -13.44
N SER A 160 -1.69 8.41 -14.39
CA SER A 160 -1.95 7.28 -15.28
C SER A 160 -1.73 5.91 -14.63
N SER A 161 -1.17 5.86 -13.42
CA SER A 161 -0.96 4.59 -12.72
C SER A 161 -2.29 3.97 -12.30
N SER A 162 -2.44 2.67 -12.47
CA SER A 162 -3.54 1.94 -11.86
C SER A 162 -3.12 1.39 -10.50
N SER A 163 -3.99 1.47 -9.57
CA SER A 163 -3.73 1.01 -8.20
C SER A 163 -4.26 -0.40 -7.95
#